data_08e925f3c699ebdd06982a1290e63c8a
#
_entry.id   08e925f3c699ebdd06982a1290e63c8a
#
_cell.length_a   1.000
_cell.length_b   1.000
_cell.length_c   1.000
_cell.angle_alpha   90.00
_cell.angle_beta   90.00
_cell.angle_gamma   90.00
#
_symmetry.space_group_name_H-M   'P 1'
#
loop_
_entity.id
_entity.type
_entity.pdbx_description
1 polymer ?
#
loop_
_entity_poly.entity_id
_entity_poly.type
_entity_poly.pdbx_seq_one_letter_code
_entity_poly.pdbx_strand_id
1 'polypeptide(L)'
;MSAIPKAADTISPDEYLEGERSADVRHEYVDGRAYAMAGASDDHNRITRNILTALDNALRGKLCEPFATDMMVKIPPAFAEAFYYPDVLVACDPTDSAKYYRERPSLIFEVLSPETERTDRREKAIAYRQIPTIEAYVLIEQDHVAVTVLRRAEPGWQSELLEGSDARLKLPGIGLEIRLDRIYERTTVARGARAPA
;
A
#
# COMPACT_ATOMS: atom_id res chain seq x y z
N MET A 1 14.87 24.12 -37.34
CA MET A 1 13.76 24.42 -36.40
C MET A 1 13.46 23.15 -35.63
N SER A 2 13.89 23.10 -34.38
CA SER A 2 13.63 21.95 -33.53
C SER A 2 12.20 22.04 -33.03
N ALA A 3 11.38 21.05 -33.38
CA ALA A 3 10.02 20.96 -32.87
C ALA A 3 10.08 20.67 -31.37
N ILE A 4 9.52 21.56 -30.56
CA ILE A 4 9.29 21.34 -29.14
C ILE A 4 8.35 20.10 -29.06
N PRO A 5 8.68 19.05 -28.29
CA PRO A 5 7.76 17.93 -28.10
C PRO A 5 6.44 18.49 -27.53
N LYS A 6 5.33 18.17 -28.19
CA LYS A 6 3.99 18.45 -27.69
C LYS A 6 3.90 17.82 -26.29
N ALA A 7 3.54 18.59 -25.27
CA ALA A 7 3.29 18.05 -23.95
C ALA A 7 2.30 16.88 -24.10
N ALA A 8 2.61 15.74 -23.52
CA ALA A 8 1.68 14.62 -23.48
C ALA A 8 0.37 15.15 -22.87
N ASP A 9 -0.77 14.88 -23.53
CA ASP A 9 -2.07 15.36 -23.08
C ASP A 9 -2.27 14.83 -21.65
N THR A 10 -2.34 15.75 -20.68
CA THR A 10 -2.67 15.43 -19.30
C THR A 10 -4.18 15.23 -19.17
N ILE A 11 -4.60 14.26 -18.39
CA ILE A 11 -6.01 14.02 -18.08
C ILE A 11 -6.32 14.59 -16.69
N SER A 12 -7.54 15.05 -16.51
CA SER A 12 -8.01 15.49 -15.19
C SER A 12 -8.28 14.30 -14.27
N PRO A 13 -8.33 14.50 -12.94
CA PRO A 13 -8.74 13.47 -11.99
C PRO A 13 -10.11 12.87 -12.31
N ASP A 14 -11.07 13.67 -12.74
CA ASP A 14 -12.42 13.20 -13.07
C ASP A 14 -12.41 12.33 -14.33
N GLU A 15 -11.67 12.71 -15.36
CA GLU A 15 -11.48 11.92 -16.58
C GLU A 15 -10.78 10.60 -16.26
N TYR A 16 -9.75 10.62 -15.38
CA TYR A 16 -9.09 9.41 -14.91
C TYR A 16 -10.07 8.48 -14.19
N LEU A 17 -10.80 8.98 -13.19
CA LEU A 17 -11.75 8.19 -12.41
C LEU A 17 -12.86 7.59 -13.29
N GLU A 18 -13.32 8.31 -14.31
CA GLU A 18 -14.32 7.80 -15.25
C GLU A 18 -13.72 6.69 -16.14
N GLY A 19 -12.53 6.92 -16.71
CA GLY A 19 -11.84 5.93 -17.55
C GLY A 19 -11.49 4.66 -16.77
N GLU A 20 -11.01 4.80 -15.53
CA GLU A 20 -10.58 3.70 -14.67
C GLU A 20 -11.71 2.71 -14.32
N ARG A 21 -12.98 3.16 -14.32
CA ARG A 21 -14.13 2.29 -14.07
C ARG A 21 -14.32 1.20 -15.11
N SER A 22 -13.90 1.46 -16.34
CA SER A 22 -14.08 0.55 -17.48
C SER A 22 -12.75 0.03 -18.03
N ALA A 23 -11.63 0.35 -17.38
CA ALA A 23 -10.32 -0.09 -17.82
C ALA A 23 -10.11 -1.58 -17.55
N ASP A 24 -9.56 -2.28 -18.55
CA ASP A 24 -9.20 -3.72 -18.43
C ASP A 24 -7.98 -3.93 -17.53
N VAL A 25 -7.16 -2.89 -17.35
CA VAL A 25 -5.96 -2.88 -16.52
C VAL A 25 -6.04 -1.69 -15.57
N ARG A 26 -5.63 -1.87 -14.32
CA ARG A 26 -5.57 -0.80 -13.33
C ARG A 26 -4.43 0.17 -13.62
N HIS A 27 -4.68 1.45 -13.36
CA HIS A 27 -3.69 2.51 -13.52
C HIS A 27 -3.61 3.34 -12.24
N GLU A 28 -2.41 3.67 -11.81
CA GLU A 28 -2.19 4.75 -10.86
C GLU A 28 -2.15 6.09 -11.57
N TYR A 29 -2.63 7.14 -10.92
CA TYR A 29 -2.65 8.50 -11.47
C TYR A 29 -1.72 9.40 -10.68
N VAL A 30 -0.89 10.17 -11.37
CA VAL A 30 -0.01 11.18 -10.78
C VAL A 30 0.08 12.39 -11.70
N ASP A 31 -0.35 13.55 -11.21
CA ASP A 31 -0.24 14.85 -11.90
C ASP A 31 -0.65 14.82 -13.39
N GLY A 32 -1.82 14.31 -13.67
CA GLY A 32 -2.37 14.28 -15.03
C GLY A 32 -1.92 13.09 -15.88
N ARG A 33 -1.22 12.10 -15.32
CA ARG A 33 -0.75 10.93 -16.06
C ARG A 33 -1.22 9.63 -15.41
N ALA A 34 -1.68 8.71 -16.24
CA ALA A 34 -2.04 7.36 -15.84
C ALA A 34 -0.89 6.38 -16.13
N TYR A 35 -0.57 5.54 -15.15
CA TYR A 35 0.50 4.54 -15.23
C TYR A 35 -0.09 3.15 -15.01
N ALA A 36 0.00 2.28 -16.02
CA ALA A 36 -0.52 0.93 -15.90
C ALA A 36 0.22 0.14 -14.81
N MET A 37 -0.54 -0.58 -14.01
CA MET A 37 0.01 -1.45 -12.97
C MET A 37 0.50 -2.77 -13.58
N ALA A 38 1.62 -3.27 -13.08
CA ALA A 38 2.12 -4.60 -13.41
C ALA A 38 1.34 -5.70 -12.67
N GLY A 39 1.39 -6.92 -13.18
CA GLY A 39 0.86 -8.09 -12.47
C GLY A 39 1.70 -8.44 -11.25
N ALA A 40 1.08 -9.08 -10.26
CA ALA A 40 1.73 -9.50 -9.02
C ALA A 40 2.24 -10.95 -9.09
N SER A 41 3.36 -11.23 -8.41
CA SER A 41 3.89 -12.58 -8.25
C SER A 41 3.00 -13.44 -7.33
N ASP A 42 3.23 -14.75 -7.35
CA ASP A 42 2.56 -15.71 -6.47
C ASP A 42 2.84 -15.41 -4.97
N ASP A 43 4.08 -15.11 -4.61
CA ASP A 43 4.45 -14.76 -3.23
C ASP A 43 3.90 -13.39 -2.81
N HIS A 44 3.90 -12.40 -3.70
CA HIS A 44 3.23 -11.11 -3.46
C HIS A 44 1.76 -11.33 -3.11
N ASN A 45 1.03 -12.11 -3.91
CA ASN A 45 -0.38 -12.43 -3.65
C ASN A 45 -0.59 -13.17 -2.30
N ARG A 46 0.34 -14.09 -1.93
CA ARG A 46 0.24 -14.78 -0.64
C ARG A 46 0.43 -13.84 0.53
N ILE A 47 1.43 -12.95 0.46
CA ILE A 47 1.72 -11.95 1.50
C ILE A 47 0.52 -11.02 1.66
N THR A 48 0.03 -10.42 0.57
CA THR A 48 -1.14 -9.53 0.56
C THR A 48 -2.36 -10.21 1.20
N ARG A 49 -2.68 -11.44 0.77
CA ARG A 49 -3.79 -12.22 1.34
C ARG A 49 -3.60 -12.52 2.82
N ASN A 50 -2.39 -12.87 3.27
CA ASN A 50 -2.12 -13.21 4.67
C ASN A 50 -2.31 -11.99 5.57
N ILE A 51 -1.85 -10.81 5.13
CA ILE A 51 -2.06 -9.53 5.81
C ILE A 51 -3.56 -9.19 5.87
N LEU A 52 -4.24 -9.23 4.74
CA LEU A 52 -5.68 -8.94 4.67
C LEU A 52 -6.49 -9.86 5.60
N THR A 53 -6.16 -11.16 5.60
CA THR A 53 -6.83 -12.14 6.48
C THR A 53 -6.60 -11.82 7.96
N ALA A 54 -5.38 -11.45 8.35
CA ALA A 54 -5.08 -11.09 9.73
C ALA A 54 -5.85 -9.84 10.18
N LEU A 55 -5.90 -8.83 9.31
CA LEU A 55 -6.63 -7.58 9.53
C LEU A 55 -8.14 -7.83 9.61
N ASP A 56 -8.73 -8.54 8.65
CA ASP A 56 -10.17 -8.84 8.62
C ASP A 56 -10.60 -9.58 9.89
N ASN A 57 -9.85 -10.59 10.32
CA ASN A 57 -10.15 -11.32 11.55
C ASN A 57 -10.07 -10.44 12.80
N ALA A 58 -9.07 -9.53 12.86
CA ALA A 58 -8.88 -8.66 14.02
C ALA A 58 -9.88 -7.51 14.08
N LEU A 59 -10.36 -7.04 12.94
CA LEU A 59 -11.21 -5.85 12.81
C LEU A 59 -12.69 -6.18 12.67
N ARG A 60 -13.06 -7.42 12.53
CA ARG A 60 -14.47 -7.85 12.40
C ARG A 60 -15.32 -7.31 13.54
N GLY A 61 -16.38 -6.60 13.17
CA GLY A 61 -17.29 -5.95 14.13
C GLY A 61 -16.74 -4.70 14.80
N LYS A 62 -15.59 -4.19 14.35
CA LYS A 62 -15.01 -2.91 14.79
C LYS A 62 -15.29 -1.81 13.76
N LEU A 63 -14.94 -0.57 14.10
CA LEU A 63 -15.11 0.60 13.25
C LEU A 63 -14.19 0.57 12.02
N CYS A 64 -12.95 0.09 12.20
CA CYS A 64 -11.95 0.07 11.15
C CYS A 64 -12.21 -1.10 10.18
N GLU A 65 -12.04 -0.85 8.89
CA GLU A 65 -12.26 -1.82 7.82
C GLU A 65 -11.02 -1.94 6.92
N PRO A 66 -10.54 -3.16 6.62
CA PRO A 66 -9.46 -3.37 5.68
C PRO A 66 -10.00 -3.48 4.25
N PHE A 67 -9.26 -2.92 3.29
CA PHE A 67 -9.51 -3.03 1.85
C PHE A 67 -8.24 -3.52 1.16
N ALA A 68 -8.39 -4.21 0.04
CA ALA A 68 -7.27 -4.71 -0.75
C ALA A 68 -7.41 -4.36 -2.22
N THR A 69 -6.30 -4.27 -2.88
CA THR A 69 -6.01 -4.18 -4.33
C THR A 69 -6.82 -3.21 -5.19
N ASP A 70 -8.14 -3.15 -5.05
CA ASP A 70 -9.01 -2.34 -5.92
C ASP A 70 -9.55 -1.07 -5.24
N MET A 71 -9.10 -0.77 -4.03
CA MET A 71 -9.46 0.46 -3.33
C MET A 71 -8.31 1.46 -3.41
N MET A 72 -8.52 2.55 -4.13
CA MET A 72 -7.52 3.61 -4.26
C MET A 72 -7.36 4.43 -2.98
N VAL A 73 -6.23 5.08 -2.85
CA VAL A 73 -5.98 6.19 -1.94
C VAL A 73 -5.81 7.46 -2.75
N LYS A 74 -6.62 8.46 -2.46
CA LYS A 74 -6.47 9.80 -3.03
C LYS A 74 -5.50 10.61 -2.18
N ILE A 75 -4.44 11.09 -2.80
CA ILE A 75 -3.45 11.96 -2.15
C ILE A 75 -3.92 13.42 -2.21
N PRO A 76 -3.81 14.18 -1.11
CA PRO A 76 -4.17 15.60 -1.10
C PRO A 76 -3.32 16.40 -2.11
N PRO A 77 -3.91 17.36 -2.84
CA PRO A 77 -3.23 18.09 -3.93
C PRO A 77 -2.16 19.07 -3.47
N ALA A 78 -1.83 19.13 -2.18
CA ALA A 78 -0.81 20.03 -1.63
C ALA A 78 0.60 19.77 -2.18
N PHE A 79 0.87 18.60 -2.75
CA PHE A 79 2.16 18.21 -3.30
C PHE A 79 2.07 17.71 -4.74
N ALA A 80 1.19 16.73 -5.00
CA ALA A 80 0.86 16.20 -6.31
C ALA A 80 -0.52 15.56 -6.20
N GLU A 81 -1.45 15.84 -7.09
CA GLU A 81 -2.73 15.14 -7.09
C GLU A 81 -2.52 13.72 -7.62
N ALA A 82 -2.73 12.72 -6.75
CA ALA A 82 -2.49 11.34 -7.13
C ALA A 82 -3.56 10.39 -6.59
N PHE A 83 -3.74 9.28 -7.30
CA PHE A 83 -4.50 8.11 -6.87
C PHE A 83 -3.59 6.89 -6.98
N TYR A 84 -3.33 6.24 -5.86
CA TYR A 84 -2.55 5.02 -5.79
C TYR A 84 -3.42 3.84 -5.37
N TYR A 85 -3.04 2.64 -5.81
CA TYR A 85 -3.63 1.37 -5.39
C TYR A 85 -2.68 0.66 -4.43
N PRO A 86 -2.79 0.85 -3.12
CA PRO A 86 -2.01 0.04 -2.19
C PRO A 86 -2.47 -1.42 -2.19
N ASP A 87 -1.56 -2.34 -1.88
CA ASP A 87 -1.91 -3.75 -1.76
C ASP A 87 -2.96 -4.00 -0.68
N VAL A 88 -2.83 -3.30 0.49
CA VAL A 88 -3.84 -3.28 1.54
C VAL A 88 -3.86 -1.91 2.21
N LEU A 89 -5.05 -1.42 2.51
CA LEU A 89 -5.26 -0.26 3.38
C LEU A 89 -6.24 -0.57 4.50
N VAL A 90 -6.17 0.19 5.58
CA VAL A 90 -7.19 0.19 6.65
C VAL A 90 -7.75 1.59 6.79
N ALA A 91 -9.08 1.72 6.75
CA ALA A 91 -9.81 2.95 6.98
C ALA A 91 -10.63 2.84 8.26
N CYS A 92 -10.56 3.88 9.12
CA CYS A 92 -11.26 3.91 10.41
C CYS A 92 -12.26 5.08 10.52
N ASP A 93 -12.36 5.92 9.49
CA ASP A 93 -13.30 7.04 9.47
C ASP A 93 -14.55 6.69 8.64
N PRO A 94 -15.73 6.50 9.27
CA PRO A 94 -16.96 6.15 8.56
C PRO A 94 -17.49 7.25 7.65
N THR A 95 -16.98 8.48 7.77
CA THR A 95 -17.33 9.60 6.90
C THR A 95 -16.50 9.64 5.62
N ASP A 96 -15.43 8.85 5.55
CA ASP A 96 -14.61 8.64 4.34
C ASP A 96 -15.25 7.55 3.46
N SER A 97 -16.33 7.90 2.77
CA SER A 97 -17.26 6.96 2.14
C SER A 97 -17.27 7.01 0.62
N ALA A 98 -16.25 7.58 -0.03
CA ALA A 98 -16.13 7.56 -1.48
C ALA A 98 -16.12 6.10 -2.00
N LYS A 99 -16.84 5.84 -3.11
CA LYS A 99 -17.07 4.47 -3.57
C LYS A 99 -15.81 3.75 -4.03
N TYR A 100 -14.84 4.47 -4.59
CA TYR A 100 -13.67 3.89 -5.28
C TYR A 100 -12.33 4.27 -4.65
N TYR A 101 -12.31 5.19 -3.69
CA TYR A 101 -11.08 5.61 -3.02
C TYR A 101 -11.32 5.98 -1.56
N ARG A 102 -10.23 6.12 -0.80
CA ARG A 102 -10.19 6.68 0.54
C ARG A 102 -9.27 7.90 0.55
N GLU A 103 -9.68 8.92 1.30
CA GLU A 103 -8.90 10.15 1.51
C GLU A 103 -8.24 10.17 2.88
N ARG A 104 -8.74 9.35 3.81
CA ARG A 104 -8.31 9.31 5.21
C ARG A 104 -8.04 7.89 5.73
N PRO A 105 -7.24 7.08 5.00
CA PRO A 105 -6.82 5.78 5.52
C PRO A 105 -5.95 5.96 6.77
N SER A 106 -5.92 4.95 7.65
CA SER A 106 -5.10 4.94 8.86
C SER A 106 -3.82 4.14 8.69
N LEU A 107 -3.86 3.06 7.92
CA LEU A 107 -2.71 2.20 7.65
C LEU A 107 -2.64 1.88 6.15
N ILE A 108 -1.42 1.82 5.64
CA ILE A 108 -1.13 1.40 4.27
C ILE A 108 -0.08 0.30 4.29
N PHE A 109 -0.25 -0.71 3.44
CA PHE A 109 0.68 -1.83 3.25
C PHE A 109 0.99 -1.97 1.76
N GLU A 110 2.28 -2.07 1.44
CA GLU A 110 2.79 -2.37 0.10
C GLU A 110 3.73 -3.56 0.17
N VAL A 111 3.51 -4.55 -0.67
CA VAL A 111 4.41 -5.69 -0.87
C VAL A 111 5.34 -5.34 -2.02
N LEU A 112 6.61 -5.19 -1.72
CA LEU A 112 7.60 -4.70 -2.67
C LEU A 112 7.86 -5.72 -3.78
N SER A 113 7.89 -5.23 -5.02
CA SER A 113 8.34 -5.97 -6.19
C SER A 113 9.54 -5.26 -6.81
N PRO A 114 10.38 -5.94 -7.61
CA PRO A 114 11.49 -5.29 -8.31
C PRO A 114 11.05 -4.10 -9.17
N GLU A 115 9.81 -4.14 -9.69
CA GLU A 115 9.24 -3.11 -10.55
C GLU A 115 8.77 -1.88 -9.76
N THR A 116 8.25 -2.08 -8.53
CA THR A 116 7.60 -1.01 -7.76
C THR A 116 8.41 -0.49 -6.57
N GLU A 117 9.39 -1.26 -6.07
CA GLU A 117 10.15 -0.97 -4.85
C GLU A 117 10.65 0.47 -4.77
N ARG A 118 11.22 0.99 -5.85
CA ARG A 118 11.74 2.37 -5.87
C ARG A 118 10.63 3.40 -5.65
N THR A 119 9.49 3.21 -6.31
CA THR A 119 8.32 4.10 -6.21
C THR A 119 7.70 4.01 -4.83
N ASP A 120 7.52 2.80 -4.30
CA ASP A 120 6.93 2.56 -2.98
C ASP A 120 7.79 3.14 -1.86
N ARG A 121 9.13 2.96 -1.91
CA ARG A 121 10.06 3.48 -0.89
C ARG A 121 10.26 4.99 -0.94
N ARG A 122 10.00 5.64 -2.06
CA ARG A 122 10.30 7.07 -2.25
C ARG A 122 9.06 7.89 -2.53
N GLU A 123 8.45 7.72 -3.69
CA GLU A 123 7.37 8.58 -4.17
C GLU A 123 6.10 8.37 -3.35
N LYS A 124 5.63 7.14 -3.22
CA LYS A 124 4.46 6.82 -2.40
C LYS A 124 4.70 7.09 -0.91
N ALA A 125 5.91 6.81 -0.39
CA ALA A 125 6.24 7.12 0.99
C ALA A 125 6.16 8.63 1.30
N ILE A 126 6.53 9.50 0.37
CA ILE A 126 6.36 10.95 0.51
C ILE A 126 4.87 11.31 0.44
N ALA A 127 4.16 10.77 -0.55
CA ALA A 127 2.76 11.06 -0.80
C ALA A 127 1.86 10.64 0.39
N TYR A 128 1.97 9.40 0.85
CA TYR A 128 1.18 8.89 1.98
C TYR A 128 1.42 9.66 3.29
N ARG A 129 2.63 10.14 3.51
CA ARG A 129 2.95 10.98 4.69
C ARG A 129 2.18 12.31 4.73
N GLN A 130 1.68 12.80 3.58
CA GLN A 130 0.86 14.01 3.50
C GLN A 130 -0.56 13.79 4.05
N ILE A 131 -1.03 12.56 4.14
CA ILE A 131 -2.35 12.24 4.70
C ILE A 131 -2.26 12.24 6.22
N PRO A 132 -2.93 13.17 6.93
CA PRO A 132 -2.77 13.33 8.37
C PRO A 132 -3.21 12.11 9.19
N THR A 133 -4.15 11.32 8.68
CA THR A 133 -4.72 10.16 9.37
C THR A 133 -3.84 8.92 9.29
N ILE A 134 -2.84 8.87 8.41
CA ILE A 134 -1.95 7.72 8.32
C ILE A 134 -1.04 7.65 9.55
N GLU A 135 -1.19 6.58 10.32
CA GLU A 135 -0.39 6.23 11.49
C GLU A 135 0.85 5.42 11.12
N ALA A 136 0.71 4.53 10.13
CA ALA A 136 1.82 3.72 9.64
C ALA A 136 1.72 3.40 8.14
N TYR A 137 2.87 3.41 7.49
CA TYR A 137 3.12 2.90 6.15
C TYR A 137 4.07 1.71 6.25
N VAL A 138 3.63 0.54 5.82
CA VAL A 138 4.29 -0.74 6.01
C VAL A 138 4.74 -1.27 4.66
N LEU A 139 6.05 -1.48 4.51
CA LEU A 139 6.70 -2.00 3.32
C LEU A 139 7.18 -3.42 3.60
N ILE A 140 6.74 -4.40 2.82
CA ILE A 140 6.99 -5.82 3.03
C ILE A 140 7.84 -6.35 1.89
N GLU A 141 9.01 -6.92 2.21
CA GLU A 141 9.85 -7.59 1.22
C GLU A 141 9.16 -8.88 0.73
N GLN A 142 9.28 -9.21 -0.57
CA GLN A 142 8.73 -10.47 -1.06
C GLN A 142 9.79 -11.56 -1.21
N ASP A 143 11.07 -11.23 -1.22
CA ASP A 143 12.19 -12.15 -1.48
C ASP A 143 12.93 -12.60 -0.21
N HIS A 144 12.68 -11.93 0.92
CA HIS A 144 13.20 -12.32 2.24
C HIS A 144 12.25 -11.85 3.37
N VAL A 145 12.45 -12.43 4.58
CA VAL A 145 11.56 -12.12 5.72
C VAL A 145 11.99 -10.82 6.37
N ALA A 146 11.48 -9.71 5.86
CA ALA A 146 11.72 -8.38 6.41
C ALA A 146 10.54 -7.43 6.15
N VAL A 147 10.27 -6.55 7.09
CA VAL A 147 9.23 -5.53 7.02
C VAL A 147 9.80 -4.20 7.52
N THR A 148 9.71 -3.17 6.70
CA THR A 148 10.01 -1.79 7.11
C THR A 148 8.72 -1.09 7.49
N VAL A 149 8.65 -0.53 8.70
CA VAL A 149 7.50 0.23 9.17
C VAL A 149 7.86 1.69 9.33
N LEU A 150 7.22 2.54 8.58
CA LEU A 150 7.30 3.98 8.76
C LEU A 150 6.12 4.41 9.62
N ARG A 151 6.38 4.84 10.86
CA ARG A 151 5.35 5.26 11.82
C ARG A 151 5.32 6.77 11.97
N ARG A 152 4.13 7.33 12.06
CA ARG A 152 3.98 8.72 12.47
C ARG A 152 4.43 8.85 13.93
N ALA A 153 5.27 9.84 14.20
CA ALA A 153 5.79 10.17 15.52
C ALA A 153 5.84 11.69 15.68
N GLU A 154 6.04 12.16 16.87
CA GLU A 154 6.31 13.57 17.11
C GLU A 154 7.76 13.75 17.62
N PRO A 155 8.60 14.51 16.91
CA PRO A 155 8.31 15.12 15.59
C PRO A 155 8.51 14.14 14.42
N GLY A 156 7.60 14.17 13.44
CA GLY A 156 7.79 13.58 12.11
C GLY A 156 7.48 12.08 12.00
N TRP A 157 8.41 11.31 11.43
CA TRP A 157 8.23 9.88 11.14
C TRP A 157 9.45 9.09 11.61
N GLN A 158 9.21 7.92 12.16
CA GLN A 158 10.24 6.96 12.55
C GLN A 158 10.19 5.74 11.64
N SER A 159 11.37 5.17 11.35
CA SER A 159 11.51 3.94 10.58
C SER A 159 11.98 2.82 11.52
N GLU A 160 11.29 1.68 11.44
CA GLU A 160 11.63 0.45 12.15
C GLU A 160 11.80 -0.67 11.13
N LEU A 161 12.91 -1.42 11.20
CA LEU A 161 13.13 -2.63 10.41
C LEU A 161 12.89 -3.85 11.30
N LEU A 162 12.02 -4.73 10.83
CA LEU A 162 11.70 -6.00 11.46
C LEU A 162 12.24 -7.14 10.59
N GLU A 163 13.09 -8.00 11.13
CA GLU A 163 13.71 -9.10 10.40
C GLU A 163 13.51 -10.43 11.13
N GLY A 164 13.40 -11.48 10.33
CA GLY A 164 13.26 -12.85 10.83
C GLY A 164 11.82 -13.25 11.20
N SER A 165 11.57 -14.54 11.15
CA SER A 165 10.21 -15.13 11.24
C SER A 165 9.53 -14.89 12.61
N ASP A 166 10.31 -14.71 13.67
CA ASP A 166 9.77 -14.48 15.02
C ASP A 166 9.48 -13.02 15.34
N ALA A 167 9.97 -12.09 14.50
CA ALA A 167 9.71 -10.66 14.65
C ALA A 167 8.19 -10.37 14.56
N ARG A 168 7.77 -9.25 15.13
CA ARG A 168 6.35 -8.91 15.29
C ARG A 168 6.06 -7.52 14.77
N LEU A 169 5.18 -7.45 13.77
CA LEU A 169 4.60 -6.22 13.31
C LEU A 169 3.52 -5.77 14.31
N LYS A 170 3.76 -4.67 15.01
CA LYS A 170 2.81 -4.09 15.97
C LYS A 170 2.06 -2.95 15.32
N LEU A 171 0.74 -2.95 15.42
CA LEU A 171 -0.19 -1.94 14.89
C LEU A 171 -1.07 -1.43 16.04
N PRO A 172 -0.52 -0.57 16.93
CA PRO A 172 -1.18 -0.18 18.18
C PRO A 172 -2.50 0.55 17.95
N GLY A 173 -2.63 1.39 16.90
CA GLY A 173 -3.85 2.12 16.58
C GLY A 173 -5.08 1.22 16.37
N ILE A 174 -4.88 -0.02 15.92
CA ILE A 174 -5.95 -1.01 15.78
C ILE A 174 -5.86 -2.18 16.78
N GLY A 175 -4.88 -2.14 17.69
CA GLY A 175 -4.67 -3.17 18.72
C GLY A 175 -4.27 -4.54 18.16
N LEU A 176 -3.52 -4.59 17.06
CA LEU A 176 -3.11 -5.82 16.39
C LEU A 176 -1.60 -6.01 16.45
N GLU A 177 -1.18 -7.26 16.66
CA GLU A 177 0.20 -7.71 16.52
C GLU A 177 0.22 -8.95 15.63
N ILE A 178 1.06 -8.94 14.58
CA ILE A 178 1.19 -10.05 13.63
C ILE A 178 2.65 -10.52 13.63
N ARG A 179 2.88 -11.81 13.83
CA ARG A 179 4.21 -12.41 13.64
C ARG A 179 4.55 -12.46 12.16
N LEU A 180 5.81 -12.23 11.80
CA LEU A 180 6.21 -12.26 10.39
C LEU A 180 6.06 -13.64 9.76
N ASP A 181 6.21 -14.75 10.51
CA ASP A 181 5.94 -16.09 9.99
C ASP A 181 4.48 -16.26 9.48
N ARG A 182 3.53 -15.50 10.01
CA ARG A 182 2.14 -15.47 9.52
C ARG A 182 1.98 -14.66 8.25
N ILE A 183 2.69 -13.53 8.14
CA ILE A 183 2.70 -12.72 6.92
C ILE A 183 3.29 -13.51 5.76
N TYR A 184 4.38 -14.26 6.01
CA TYR A 184 5.08 -15.05 4.99
C TYR A 184 4.58 -16.50 4.87
N GLU A 185 3.48 -16.86 5.52
CA GLU A 185 2.97 -18.25 5.47
C GLU A 185 2.72 -18.71 4.03
N ARG A 186 3.26 -19.90 3.68
CA ARG A 186 3.18 -20.54 2.36
C ARG A 186 3.95 -19.85 1.22
N THR A 187 4.73 -18.83 1.48
CA THR A 187 5.64 -18.24 0.50
C THR A 187 6.83 -19.15 0.23
N THR A 188 7.55 -18.91 -0.88
CA THR A 188 8.82 -19.60 -1.17
C THR A 188 9.87 -19.28 -0.12
N VAL A 189 9.90 -18.03 0.36
CA VAL A 189 10.79 -17.54 1.42
C VAL A 189 10.61 -18.35 2.73
N ALA A 190 9.34 -18.55 3.16
CA ALA A 190 9.04 -19.34 4.34
C ALA A 190 9.41 -20.82 4.19
N ARG A 191 9.35 -21.37 2.96
CA ARG A 191 9.74 -22.76 2.65
C ARG A 191 11.25 -22.93 2.66
N GLY A 192 12.01 -21.97 2.12
CA GLY A 192 13.47 -21.97 2.14
C GLY A 192 14.06 -21.90 3.56
N ALA A 193 13.40 -21.15 4.46
CA ALA A 193 13.77 -21.09 5.88
C ALA A 193 13.48 -22.38 6.66
N ARG A 194 12.70 -23.31 6.09
CA ARG A 194 12.38 -24.65 6.66
C ARG A 194 13.10 -25.79 5.94
N ALA A 195 14.24 -25.55 5.29
CA ALA A 195 15.03 -26.63 4.74
C ALA A 195 15.37 -27.65 5.84
N PRO A 196 15.17 -28.95 5.62
CA PRO A 196 15.32 -29.96 6.68
C PRO A 196 16.76 -30.06 7.15
N ALA A 197 16.92 -30.20 8.46
CA ALA A 197 18.15 -30.68 9.07
C ALA A 197 18.39 -32.15 8.71
#